data_fde6a67b656b25c30560ffe953b10472
#
_entry.id   fde6a67b656b25c30560ffe953b10472
#
_cell.length_a   1.000
_cell.length_b   1.000
_cell.length_c   1.000
_cell.angle_alpha   90.00
_cell.angle_beta   90.00
_cell.angle_gamma   90.00
#
_symmetry.space_group_name_H-M   'P 1'
#
loop_
_entity.id
_entity.type
_entity.pdbx_description
1 polymer ?
#
loop_
_entity_poly.entity_id
_entity_poly.type
_entity_poly.pdbx_seq_one_letter_code
_entity_poly.pdbx_strand_id
1 'polypeptide(L)'
;PRAEWDAFLLWLWDFDFDRLGLPRPDLAVYLCLEPAISRGLIEARAEQTGRKMDIHETDDAYLAGCYEAARYASKKLDWTEIHCSSNGEIRTRQSIADDVLAAAEPLLQDCIKKEN
;
A
#
# COMPACT_ATOMS: atom_id res chain seq x y z
N PRO A 1 6.89 16.02 10.43
CA PRO A 1 6.45 15.81 11.80
C PRO A 1 5.13 15.07 11.87
N ARG A 2 5.01 14.18 12.83
CA ARG A 2 3.83 13.29 12.93
C ARG A 2 2.52 14.04 13.19
N ALA A 3 2.59 15.15 13.90
CA ALA A 3 1.39 15.98 14.16
C ALA A 3 0.82 16.55 12.85
N GLU A 4 1.67 16.93 11.92
CA GLU A 4 1.23 17.39 10.60
C GLU A 4 0.65 16.24 9.77
N TRP A 5 1.23 15.06 9.87
CA TRP A 5 0.70 13.87 9.21
C TRP A 5 -0.68 13.51 9.75
N ASP A 6 -0.87 13.56 11.06
CA ASP A 6 -2.18 13.30 11.66
C ASP A 6 -3.23 14.31 11.18
N ALA A 7 -2.88 15.59 11.15
CA ALA A 7 -3.77 16.62 10.67
C ALA A 7 -4.14 16.43 9.20
N PHE A 8 -3.16 16.06 8.37
CA PHE A 8 -3.38 15.81 6.94
C PHE A 8 -4.30 14.60 6.73
N LEU A 9 -4.08 13.52 7.45
CA LEU A 9 -4.90 12.31 7.33
C LEU A 9 -6.34 12.56 7.77
N LEU A 10 -6.54 13.33 8.86
CA LEU A 10 -7.88 13.71 9.30
C LEU A 10 -8.58 14.57 8.25
N TRP A 11 -7.86 15.54 7.67
CA TRP A 11 -8.40 16.39 6.61
C TRP A 11 -8.79 15.58 5.38
N LEU A 12 -7.91 14.66 4.95
CA LEU A 12 -8.14 13.82 3.77
C LEU A 12 -9.35 12.92 3.97
N TRP A 13 -9.48 12.30 5.14
CA TRP A 13 -10.60 11.43 5.48
C TRP A 13 -11.92 12.21 5.45
N ASP A 14 -11.96 13.40 6.09
CA ASP A 14 -13.12 14.26 6.10
C ASP A 14 -13.50 14.69 4.68
N PHE A 15 -12.50 15.10 3.89
CA PHE A 15 -12.74 15.56 2.53
C PHE A 15 -13.33 14.45 1.65
N ASP A 16 -12.73 13.26 1.66
CA ASP A 16 -13.16 12.17 0.79
C ASP A 16 -14.52 11.60 1.20
N PHE A 17 -14.70 11.32 2.47
CA PHE A 17 -15.86 10.54 2.92
C PHE A 17 -17.03 11.42 3.39
N ASP A 18 -16.74 12.50 4.08
CA ASP A 18 -17.78 13.35 4.62
C ASP A 18 -18.20 14.46 3.65
N ARG A 19 -17.24 15.11 2.97
CA ARG A 19 -17.55 16.21 2.05
C ARG A 19 -17.88 15.75 0.64
N LEU A 20 -17.08 14.88 0.05
CA LEU A 20 -17.34 14.33 -1.28
C LEU A 20 -18.36 13.19 -1.25
N GLY A 21 -18.61 12.61 -0.09
CA GLY A 21 -19.57 11.54 0.06
C GLY A 21 -19.14 10.23 -0.59
N LEU A 22 -17.84 10.02 -0.77
CA LEU A 22 -17.35 8.75 -1.32
C LEU A 22 -17.62 7.61 -0.35
N PRO A 23 -17.94 6.41 -0.86
CA PRO A 23 -18.09 5.24 0.01
C PRO A 23 -16.79 4.94 0.74
N ARG A 24 -16.88 4.62 2.03
CA ARG A 24 -15.72 4.18 2.79
C ARG A 24 -15.36 2.76 2.38
N PRO A 25 -14.06 2.46 2.20
CA PRO A 25 -13.67 1.09 1.88
C PRO A 25 -13.93 0.16 3.06
N ASP A 26 -14.40 -1.05 2.77
CA ASP A 26 -14.56 -2.09 3.78
C ASP A 26 -13.22 -2.70 4.16
N LEU A 27 -12.27 -2.66 3.24
CA LEU A 27 -10.91 -3.15 3.45
C LEU A 27 -9.95 -2.33 2.59
N ALA A 28 -8.88 -1.85 3.18
CA ALA A 28 -7.75 -1.28 2.44
C ALA A 28 -6.53 -2.16 2.70
N VAL A 29 -5.91 -2.62 1.64
CA VAL A 29 -4.72 -3.47 1.70
C VAL A 29 -3.51 -2.64 1.28
N TYR A 30 -2.48 -2.65 2.10
CA TYR A 30 -1.20 -2.01 1.79
C TYR A 30 -0.14 -3.08 1.54
N LEU A 31 0.34 -3.13 0.29
CA LEU A 31 1.44 -4.03 -0.08
C LEU A 31 2.74 -3.39 0.34
N CYS A 32 3.31 -3.88 1.41
CA CYS A 32 4.48 -3.30 2.07
C CYS A 32 5.76 -3.92 1.52
N LEU A 33 6.63 -3.09 0.94
CA LEU A 33 7.91 -3.53 0.38
C LEU A 33 9.00 -2.53 0.74
N GLU A 34 10.09 -3.01 1.31
CA GLU A 34 11.20 -2.15 1.72
C GLU A 34 11.80 -1.41 0.52
N PRO A 35 12.23 -0.14 0.70
CA PRO A 35 12.75 0.67 -0.41
C PRO A 35 13.92 0.03 -1.16
N ALA A 36 14.81 -0.66 -0.47
CA ALA A 36 15.96 -1.32 -1.11
C ALA A 36 15.52 -2.40 -2.11
N ILE A 37 14.52 -3.21 -1.75
CA ILE A 37 13.98 -4.25 -2.63
C ILE A 37 13.21 -3.62 -3.79
N SER A 38 12.38 -2.63 -3.48
CA SER A 38 11.61 -1.87 -4.47
C SER A 38 12.53 -1.23 -5.51
N ARG A 39 13.65 -0.64 -5.06
CA ARG A 39 14.66 -0.06 -5.92
C ARG A 39 15.23 -1.07 -6.92
N GLY A 40 15.56 -2.26 -6.43
CA GLY A 40 16.07 -3.35 -7.29
C GLY A 40 15.08 -3.76 -8.36
N LEU A 41 13.78 -3.82 -8.03
CA LEU A 41 12.72 -4.15 -8.99
C LEU A 41 12.54 -3.04 -10.03
N ILE A 42 12.61 -1.78 -9.63
CA ILE A 42 12.51 -0.64 -10.53
C ILE A 42 13.66 -0.65 -11.52
N GLU A 43 14.89 -0.88 -11.06
CA GLU A 43 16.09 -0.96 -11.89
C GLU A 43 15.99 -2.12 -12.89
N ALA A 44 15.58 -3.30 -12.43
CA ALA A 44 15.41 -4.48 -13.30
C ALA A 44 14.37 -4.22 -14.39
N ARG A 45 13.25 -3.57 -14.04
CA ARG A 45 12.22 -3.22 -15.02
C ARG A 45 12.73 -2.20 -16.03
N ALA A 46 13.50 -1.22 -15.60
CA ALA A 46 14.08 -0.22 -16.49
C ALA A 46 15.03 -0.87 -17.50
N GLU A 47 15.85 -1.83 -17.06
CA GLU A 47 16.74 -2.58 -17.94
C GLU A 47 15.96 -3.42 -18.96
N GLN A 48 14.91 -4.12 -18.53
CA GLN A 48 14.11 -4.99 -19.40
C GLN A 48 13.32 -4.22 -20.43
N THR A 49 12.78 -3.05 -20.07
CA THR A 49 11.90 -2.27 -20.95
C THR A 49 12.62 -1.17 -21.71
N GLY A 50 13.89 -0.89 -21.38
CA GLY A 50 14.65 0.22 -21.93
C GLY A 50 14.12 1.59 -21.56
N ARG A 51 13.20 1.68 -20.61
CA ARG A 51 12.66 2.94 -20.11
C ARG A 51 13.59 3.54 -19.07
N LYS A 52 13.78 4.86 -19.15
CA LYS A 52 14.49 5.57 -18.08
C LYS A 52 13.64 5.60 -16.82
N MET A 53 14.30 5.49 -15.68
CA MET A 53 13.63 5.64 -14.39
C MET A 53 13.13 7.08 -14.25
N ASP A 54 11.95 7.24 -13.62
CA ASP A 54 11.42 8.55 -13.28
C ASP A 54 12.35 9.24 -12.29
N ILE A 55 12.31 10.57 -12.23
CA ILE A 55 13.11 11.37 -11.31
C ILE A 55 12.85 10.97 -9.84
N HIS A 56 11.60 10.64 -9.50
CA HIS A 56 11.25 10.18 -8.16
C HIS A 56 11.75 8.76 -7.90
N GLU A 57 11.82 7.92 -8.92
CA GLU A 57 12.31 6.54 -8.81
C GLU A 57 13.82 6.49 -8.55
N THR A 58 14.57 7.56 -8.90
CA THR A 58 16.00 7.65 -8.66
C THR A 58 16.37 8.29 -7.33
N ASP A 59 15.40 8.85 -6.59
CA ASP A 59 15.62 9.53 -5.32
C ASP A 59 15.36 8.59 -4.15
N ASP A 60 16.42 8.01 -3.61
CA ASP A 60 16.34 7.05 -2.51
C ASP A 60 15.76 7.68 -1.23
N ALA A 61 16.09 8.92 -0.94
CA ALA A 61 15.56 9.62 0.24
C ALA A 61 14.06 9.85 0.10
N TYR A 62 13.61 10.21 -1.09
CA TYR A 62 12.18 10.38 -1.38
C TYR A 62 11.42 9.05 -1.23
N LEU A 63 11.95 7.96 -1.79
CA LEU A 63 11.33 6.64 -1.68
C LEU A 63 11.26 6.17 -0.24
N ALA A 64 12.31 6.39 0.54
CA ALA A 64 12.32 6.06 1.97
C ALA A 64 11.27 6.86 2.74
N GLY A 65 11.13 8.15 2.43
CA GLY A 65 10.12 9.00 3.05
C GLY A 65 8.70 8.56 2.71
N CYS A 66 8.46 8.17 1.45
CA CYS A 66 7.16 7.64 1.02
C CYS A 66 6.82 6.34 1.74
N TYR A 67 7.79 5.46 1.90
CA TYR A 67 7.62 4.20 2.63
C TYR A 67 7.24 4.45 4.09
N GLU A 68 7.96 5.35 4.76
CA GLU A 68 7.68 5.68 6.15
C GLU A 68 6.29 6.30 6.31
N ALA A 69 5.93 7.23 5.43
CA ALA A 69 4.62 7.87 5.45
C ALA A 69 3.48 6.87 5.20
N ALA A 70 3.66 5.96 4.25
CA ALA A 70 2.66 4.93 3.96
C ALA A 70 2.48 3.97 5.13
N ARG A 71 3.58 3.57 5.78
CA ARG A 71 3.52 2.73 6.99
C ARG A 71 2.80 3.43 8.14
N TYR A 72 3.06 4.72 8.31
CA TYR A 72 2.38 5.51 9.32
C TYR A 72 0.87 5.61 9.03
N ALA A 73 0.52 5.93 7.80
CA ALA A 73 -0.88 6.02 7.38
C ALA A 73 -1.62 4.69 7.55
N SER A 74 -0.98 3.58 7.20
CA SER A 74 -1.60 2.26 7.32
C SER A 74 -1.97 1.92 8.76
N LYS A 75 -1.13 2.30 9.70
CA LYS A 75 -1.41 2.10 11.13
C LYS A 75 -2.52 3.02 11.64
N LYS A 76 -2.50 4.28 11.23
CA LYS A 76 -3.51 5.26 11.65
C LYS A 76 -4.89 4.96 11.08
N LEU A 77 -4.95 4.50 9.84
CA LEU A 77 -6.20 4.23 9.13
C LEU A 77 -6.60 2.74 9.19
N ASP A 78 -5.86 1.96 9.95
CA ASP A 78 -6.13 0.53 10.17
C ASP A 78 -6.20 -0.27 8.88
N TRP A 79 -5.27 0.00 7.96
CA TRP A 79 -5.12 -0.78 6.74
C TRP A 79 -4.52 -2.16 7.06
N THR A 80 -4.88 -3.15 6.27
CA THR A 80 -4.27 -4.47 6.36
C THR A 80 -2.93 -4.45 5.63
N GLU A 81 -1.83 -4.59 6.36
CA GLU A 81 -0.50 -4.65 5.78
C GLU A 81 -0.17 -6.07 5.34
N ILE A 82 0.27 -6.21 4.09
CA ILE A 82 0.77 -7.47 3.56
C ILE A 82 2.24 -7.26 3.21
N HIS A 83 3.11 -7.94 3.94
CA HIS A 83 4.55 -7.84 3.71
C HIS A 83 4.94 -8.65 2.48
N CYS A 84 5.48 -7.97 1.47
CA CYS A 84 5.81 -8.57 0.18
C CYS A 84 7.22 -9.13 0.12
N SER A 85 7.97 -9.05 1.22
CA SER A 85 9.32 -9.58 1.31
C SER A 85 9.45 -10.55 2.48
N SER A 86 10.42 -11.45 2.37
CA SER A 86 10.80 -12.37 3.44
C SER A 86 12.30 -12.60 3.35
N ASN A 87 12.99 -12.42 4.47
CA ASN A 87 14.45 -12.60 4.56
C ASN A 87 15.24 -11.76 3.53
N GLY A 88 14.79 -10.53 3.28
CA GLY A 88 15.46 -9.60 2.37
C GLY A 88 15.16 -9.84 0.89
N GLU A 89 14.29 -10.78 0.56
CA GLU A 89 13.91 -11.09 -0.82
C GLU A 89 12.41 -10.91 -1.04
N ILE A 90 12.04 -10.53 -2.25
CA ILE A 90 10.62 -10.40 -2.61
C ILE A 90 9.97 -11.79 -2.63
N ARG A 91 8.75 -11.86 -2.11
CA ARG A 91 7.94 -13.08 -2.15
C ARG A 91 7.38 -13.30 -3.56
N THR A 92 6.94 -14.51 -3.85
CA THR A 92 6.31 -14.79 -5.14
C THR A 92 4.98 -14.06 -5.28
N ARG A 93 4.61 -13.77 -6.51
CA ARG A 93 3.32 -13.13 -6.81
C ARG A 93 2.16 -13.96 -6.27
N GLN A 94 2.22 -15.27 -6.43
CA GLN A 94 1.17 -16.16 -5.95
C GLN A 94 1.04 -16.10 -4.43
N SER A 95 2.14 -16.13 -3.71
CA SER A 95 2.14 -16.05 -2.24
C SER A 95 1.51 -14.76 -1.74
N ILE A 96 1.85 -13.63 -2.38
CA ILE A 96 1.27 -12.32 -2.04
C ILE A 96 -0.23 -12.30 -2.38
N ALA A 97 -0.61 -12.80 -3.56
CA ALA A 97 -2.00 -12.87 -3.98
C ALA A 97 -2.85 -13.73 -3.03
N ASP A 98 -2.29 -14.82 -2.54
CA ASP A 98 -2.98 -15.69 -1.58
C ASP A 98 -3.26 -14.93 -0.27
N ASP A 99 -2.33 -14.11 0.20
CA ASP A 99 -2.54 -13.31 1.40
C ASP A 99 -3.60 -12.22 1.19
N VAL A 100 -3.60 -11.58 0.02
CA VAL A 100 -4.62 -10.58 -0.33
C VAL A 100 -6.00 -11.23 -0.34
N LEU A 101 -6.12 -12.39 -0.97
CA LEU A 101 -7.37 -13.13 -1.02
C LEU A 101 -7.83 -13.54 0.38
N ALA A 102 -6.93 -14.04 1.20
CA ALA A 102 -7.25 -14.42 2.58
C ALA A 102 -7.76 -13.23 3.40
N ALA A 103 -7.23 -12.03 3.18
CA ALA A 103 -7.70 -10.82 3.86
C ALA A 103 -9.09 -10.40 3.39
N ALA A 104 -9.40 -10.55 2.11
CA ALA A 104 -10.66 -10.13 1.50
C ALA A 104 -11.79 -11.15 1.67
N GLU A 105 -11.45 -12.44 1.77
CA GLU A 105 -12.42 -13.53 1.74
C GLU A 105 -13.54 -13.42 2.79
N PRO A 106 -13.26 -13.10 4.07
CA PRO A 106 -14.34 -12.94 5.05
C PRO A 106 -15.38 -11.89 4.67
N LEU A 107 -14.96 -10.80 4.04
CA LEU A 107 -15.85 -9.74 3.59
C LEU A 107 -16.68 -10.19 2.39
N LEU A 108 -16.08 -10.94 1.48
CA LEU A 108 -16.79 -11.49 0.32
C LEU A 108 -17.85 -12.50 0.74
N GLN A 109 -17.56 -13.33 1.72
CA GLN A 109 -18.53 -14.29 2.27
C GLN A 109 -19.70 -13.57 2.94
N ASP A 110 -19.44 -12.49 3.68
CA ASP A 110 -20.50 -11.70 4.30
C ASP A 110 -21.39 -11.03 3.26
N CYS A 111 -20.84 -10.55 2.15
CA CYS A 111 -21.61 -10.02 1.04
C CYS A 111 -22.52 -11.08 0.40
N ILE A 112 -22.00 -12.29 0.20
CA ILE A 112 -22.78 -13.42 -0.36
C ILE A 112 -23.92 -13.79 0.58
N LYS A 113 -23.67 -13.85 1.89
CA LYS A 113 -24.71 -14.16 2.88
C LYS A 113 -25.81 -13.11 2.93
N LYS A 114 -25.48 -11.85 2.72
CA LYS A 114 -26.47 -10.75 2.72
C LYS A 114 -27.38 -10.78 1.49
N GLU A 115 -26.91 -11.31 0.37
CA GLU A 115 -27.67 -11.43 -0.86
C GLU A 115 -28.62 -12.64 -0.85
N ASN A 116 -28.36 -13.61 0.00
CA ASN A 116 -29.19 -14.80 0.17
C ASN A 116 -30.14 -14.63 1.36
#